data_d41d0dc8ca09e495082bec93b640b315
#
_entry.id   d41d0dc8ca09e495082bec93b640b315
#
_cell.length_a   1.000
_cell.length_b   1.000
_cell.length_c   1.000
_cell.angle_alpha   90.00
_cell.angle_beta   90.00
_cell.angle_gamma   90.00
#
_symmetry.space_group_name_H-M   'P 1'
#
loop_
_entity.id
_entity.type
_entity.pdbx_description
1 polymer ?
#
loop_
_entity_poly.entity_id
_entity_poly.type
_entity_poly.pdbx_seq_one_letter_code
_entity_poly.pdbx_strand_id
1 'polypeptide(L)'
;MMKRLFVGLLLALSVAACSRQRAEVVITAPSMADGTEVVVARLAVNQWVPVDTLTVNGGKVTYALEGMTPTPDFYCLLQDQQRLASFVAKVDDRLEIRVDEQGQVQVTGSDEAELFQQAEVDFEQAQRQFNELSLAMAAAQAEGDVKKQQQLQLELGRFYVKYKQQSIRFLLSNPYSLVQVPVLYRAFSNELPVFNEYRDALYFGRVYDSLRVTYPQSAYLHALKDEEQTRTQVMRLNEKLGQATESGFPDLSMPDQEGRIRTLSDAKGKVILLSFWTVTDPVQKLFNNELKAIYDKYHKRGLEIYQVALDVDKAQWAQAVKDQQLPWISVCDGMGVISIAAAYYNVGSVPSLYLIDKEGNVRPEKNEFDPEALDKLIGKLLR
;
A
#
# COMPACT_ATOMS: atom_id res chain seq x y z
N MET A 1 52.98 35.13 -65.52
CA MET A 1 53.28 34.20 -64.42
C MET A 1 52.04 34.10 -63.51
N MET A 2 51.19 33.13 -63.75
CA MET A 2 49.96 32.93 -62.98
C MET A 2 50.14 31.67 -62.12
N LYS A 3 50.20 31.86 -60.74
CA LYS A 3 50.15 30.76 -59.77
C LYS A 3 48.73 30.33 -59.56
N ARG A 4 48.41 29.11 -59.95
CA ARG A 4 47.11 28.46 -59.61
C ARG A 4 47.15 27.90 -58.19
N LEU A 5 46.31 28.44 -57.31
CA LEU A 5 46.05 27.89 -55.96
C LEU A 5 45.04 26.75 -56.13
N PHE A 6 45.40 25.52 -55.77
CA PHE A 6 44.50 24.39 -55.56
C PHE A 6 43.95 24.47 -54.13
N VAL A 7 42.69 24.77 -54.01
CA VAL A 7 41.96 24.63 -52.75
C VAL A 7 41.37 23.23 -52.71
N GLY A 8 41.98 22.36 -51.91
CA GLY A 8 41.46 21.03 -51.65
C GLY A 8 40.31 21.12 -50.62
N LEU A 9 39.08 20.82 -51.08
CA LEU A 9 37.89 20.71 -50.26
C LEU A 9 37.93 19.34 -49.56
N LEU A 10 38.33 19.29 -48.27
CA LEU A 10 38.17 18.12 -47.42
C LEU A 10 36.69 18.01 -47.03
N LEU A 11 35.91 17.12 -47.68
CA LEU A 11 34.62 16.69 -47.19
C LEU A 11 34.80 15.77 -45.98
N ALA A 12 34.62 16.31 -44.79
CA ALA A 12 34.47 15.51 -43.58
C ALA A 12 33.11 14.86 -43.64
N LEU A 13 33.04 13.58 -44.01
CA LEU A 13 31.87 12.73 -43.81
C LEU A 13 31.71 12.55 -42.29
N SER A 14 30.90 13.40 -41.64
CA SER A 14 30.33 13.10 -40.35
C SER A 14 29.36 11.92 -40.52
N VAL A 15 29.86 10.71 -40.26
CA VAL A 15 29.00 9.57 -40.02
C VAL A 15 28.24 9.87 -38.71
N ALA A 16 27.04 10.41 -38.85
CA ALA A 16 26.09 10.43 -37.74
C ALA A 16 25.78 8.94 -37.46
N ALA A 17 26.54 8.37 -36.51
CA ALA A 17 26.17 7.13 -35.89
C ALA A 17 24.84 7.43 -35.14
N CYS A 18 23.70 7.13 -35.79
CA CYS A 18 22.48 6.93 -35.03
C CYS A 18 22.77 5.84 -34.02
N SER A 19 23.11 6.23 -32.78
CA SER A 19 23.15 5.30 -31.68
C SER A 19 21.72 4.75 -31.57
N ARG A 20 21.53 3.51 -31.99
CA ARG A 20 20.26 2.82 -31.78
C ARG A 20 20.09 2.78 -30.28
N GLN A 21 19.05 3.47 -29.80
CA GLN A 21 18.65 3.45 -28.39
C GLN A 21 18.11 2.06 -28.07
N ARG A 22 19.00 1.17 -27.67
CA ARG A 22 18.70 -0.24 -27.40
C ARG A 22 19.51 -0.77 -26.24
N ALA A 23 19.00 -1.83 -25.59
CA ALA A 23 19.76 -2.71 -24.71
C ALA A 23 19.81 -4.11 -25.33
N GLU A 24 20.83 -4.87 -24.99
CA GLU A 24 20.96 -6.28 -25.37
C GLU A 24 20.67 -7.15 -24.15
N VAL A 25 19.76 -8.13 -24.33
CA VAL A 25 19.37 -9.07 -23.26
C VAL A 25 19.64 -10.50 -23.75
N VAL A 26 20.47 -11.22 -23.03
CA VAL A 26 20.75 -12.63 -23.25
C VAL A 26 20.02 -13.43 -22.19
N ILE A 27 19.06 -14.27 -22.60
CA ILE A 27 18.30 -15.15 -21.72
C ILE A 27 18.86 -16.56 -21.86
N THR A 28 19.22 -17.18 -20.74
CA THR A 28 19.71 -18.57 -20.67
C THR A 28 18.80 -19.35 -19.73
N ALA A 29 18.10 -20.34 -20.25
CA ALA A 29 17.18 -21.20 -19.54
C ALA A 29 17.30 -22.64 -20.03
N PRO A 30 18.32 -23.40 -19.57
CA PRO A 30 18.66 -24.73 -20.12
C PRO A 30 17.55 -25.78 -20.02
N SER A 31 16.63 -25.62 -19.05
CA SER A 31 15.48 -26.50 -18.86
C SER A 31 14.32 -26.24 -19.81
N MET A 32 14.35 -25.14 -20.57
CA MET A 32 13.30 -24.82 -21.54
C MET A 32 13.49 -25.61 -22.82
N ALA A 33 12.41 -26.21 -23.30
CA ALA A 33 12.41 -26.94 -24.56
C ALA A 33 12.58 -25.98 -25.76
N ASP A 34 13.20 -26.47 -26.83
CA ASP A 34 13.27 -25.74 -28.09
C ASP A 34 11.87 -25.45 -28.63
N GLY A 35 11.67 -24.24 -29.13
CA GLY A 35 10.36 -23.77 -29.58
C GLY A 35 9.48 -23.16 -28.49
N THR A 36 9.91 -23.16 -27.21
CA THR A 36 9.17 -22.47 -26.15
C THR A 36 9.09 -20.97 -26.44
N GLU A 37 7.88 -20.42 -26.36
CA GLU A 37 7.64 -18.99 -26.51
C GLU A 37 7.77 -18.27 -25.16
N VAL A 38 8.53 -17.19 -25.15
CA VAL A 38 8.70 -16.30 -23.99
C VAL A 38 8.30 -14.87 -24.43
N VAL A 39 7.31 -14.31 -23.78
CA VAL A 39 6.86 -12.95 -24.02
C VAL A 39 7.67 -11.97 -23.20
N VAL A 40 8.26 -10.97 -23.84
CA VAL A 40 8.83 -9.80 -23.18
C VAL A 40 7.72 -8.77 -23.01
N ALA A 41 7.45 -8.36 -21.78
CA ALA A 41 6.48 -7.31 -21.48
C ALA A 41 7.14 -6.17 -20.69
N ARG A 42 6.68 -4.93 -20.97
CA ARG A 42 7.11 -3.71 -20.28
C ARG A 42 6.04 -3.27 -19.27
N LEU A 43 6.45 -2.79 -18.12
CA LEU A 43 5.54 -2.21 -17.13
C LEU A 43 5.12 -0.78 -17.56
N ALA A 44 3.86 -0.61 -17.95
CA ALA A 44 3.25 0.67 -18.26
C ALA A 44 2.32 1.09 -17.10
N VAL A 45 2.83 1.91 -16.20
CA VAL A 45 2.19 2.41 -14.98
C VAL A 45 1.69 1.29 -14.07
N ASN A 46 0.58 0.62 -14.39
CA ASN A 46 -0.02 -0.41 -13.53
C ASN A 46 -0.33 -1.72 -14.29
N GLN A 47 0.20 -1.89 -15.49
CA GLN A 47 -0.06 -3.09 -16.30
C GLN A 47 1.16 -3.51 -17.11
N TRP A 48 1.32 -4.80 -17.32
CA TRP A 48 2.30 -5.36 -18.22
C TRP A 48 1.79 -5.31 -19.67
N VAL A 49 2.54 -4.63 -20.54
CA VAL A 49 2.22 -4.51 -21.96
C VAL A 49 3.21 -5.36 -22.73
N PRO A 50 2.76 -6.37 -23.49
CA PRO A 50 3.65 -7.16 -24.36
C PRO A 50 4.41 -6.27 -25.33
N VAL A 51 5.71 -6.51 -25.44
CA VAL A 51 6.61 -5.82 -26.37
C VAL A 51 6.96 -6.73 -27.54
N ASP A 52 7.30 -7.99 -27.24
CA ASP A 52 7.71 -8.98 -28.24
C ASP A 52 7.51 -10.40 -27.73
N THR A 53 7.54 -11.39 -28.64
CA THR A 53 7.53 -12.82 -28.32
C THR A 53 8.77 -13.47 -28.90
N LEU A 54 9.54 -14.10 -28.05
CA LEU A 54 10.82 -14.74 -28.36
C LEU A 54 10.66 -16.25 -28.39
N THR A 55 11.38 -16.93 -29.29
CA THR A 55 11.43 -18.38 -29.33
C THR A 55 12.78 -18.87 -28.79
N VAL A 56 12.76 -19.74 -27.79
CA VAL A 56 13.95 -20.34 -27.19
C VAL A 56 14.49 -21.43 -28.11
N ASN A 57 15.80 -21.42 -28.34
CA ASN A 57 16.52 -22.44 -29.10
C ASN A 57 17.81 -22.82 -28.36
N GLY A 58 18.02 -24.10 -28.08
CA GLY A 58 19.16 -24.58 -27.30
C GLY A 58 19.19 -24.01 -25.89
N GLY A 59 18.02 -23.76 -25.28
CA GLY A 59 17.93 -23.15 -23.95
C GLY A 59 18.42 -21.70 -23.89
N LYS A 60 18.53 -20.99 -25.02
CA LYS A 60 19.05 -19.62 -25.08
C LYS A 60 18.31 -18.76 -26.10
N VAL A 61 18.20 -17.45 -25.80
CA VAL A 61 17.75 -16.45 -26.75
C VAL A 61 18.48 -15.12 -26.50
N THR A 62 18.85 -14.44 -27.57
CA THR A 62 19.40 -13.08 -27.52
C THR A 62 18.40 -12.12 -28.11
N TYR A 63 18.10 -11.05 -27.39
CA TYR A 63 17.08 -10.07 -27.76
C TYR A 63 17.61 -8.64 -27.66
N ALA A 64 17.30 -7.82 -28.63
CA ALA A 64 17.57 -6.38 -28.61
C ALA A 64 16.29 -5.62 -28.23
N LEU A 65 16.26 -5.04 -27.05
CA LEU A 65 15.23 -4.08 -26.64
C LEU A 65 15.44 -2.78 -27.42
N GLU A 66 14.59 -2.52 -28.40
CA GLU A 66 14.66 -1.33 -29.26
C GLU A 66 13.69 -0.23 -28.80
N GLY A 67 13.92 1.02 -29.24
CA GLY A 67 13.04 2.15 -28.97
C GLY A 67 13.07 2.61 -27.50
N MET A 68 14.15 2.34 -26.79
CA MET A 68 14.31 2.73 -25.41
C MET A 68 14.48 4.23 -25.26
N THR A 69 14.02 4.75 -24.11
CA THR A 69 14.29 6.13 -23.69
C THR A 69 15.54 6.16 -22.81
N PRO A 70 16.13 7.35 -22.53
CA PRO A 70 17.21 7.47 -21.56
C PRO A 70 16.81 7.08 -20.12
N THR A 71 15.51 7.05 -19.83
CA THR A 71 14.99 6.60 -18.54
C THR A 71 14.91 5.08 -18.54
N PRO A 72 15.42 4.37 -17.51
CA PRO A 72 15.23 2.95 -17.37
C PRO A 72 13.75 2.57 -17.30
N ASP A 73 13.42 1.38 -17.78
CA ASP A 73 12.07 0.81 -17.69
C ASP A 73 12.11 -0.58 -17.05
N PHE A 74 10.99 -0.99 -16.47
CA PHE A 74 10.82 -2.34 -15.92
C PHE A 74 10.23 -3.27 -16.96
N TYR A 75 10.79 -4.46 -17.05
CA TYR A 75 10.39 -5.52 -17.96
C TYR A 75 10.16 -6.82 -17.21
N CYS A 76 9.35 -7.70 -17.78
CA CYS A 76 9.28 -9.08 -17.34
C CYS A 76 9.31 -10.06 -18.53
N LEU A 77 9.73 -11.28 -18.24
CA LEU A 77 9.61 -12.42 -19.11
C LEU A 77 8.43 -13.26 -18.65
N LEU A 78 7.52 -13.58 -19.56
CA LEU A 78 6.34 -14.39 -19.27
C LEU A 78 6.39 -15.67 -20.13
N GLN A 79 6.12 -16.82 -19.50
CA GLN A 79 5.83 -18.07 -20.18
C GLN A 79 4.45 -18.56 -19.73
N ASP A 80 3.57 -18.88 -20.66
CA ASP A 80 2.19 -19.32 -20.37
C ASP A 80 1.47 -18.41 -19.37
N GLN A 81 1.66 -17.08 -19.51
CA GLN A 81 1.17 -16.02 -18.62
C GLN A 81 1.76 -16.03 -17.20
N GLN A 82 2.68 -16.94 -16.92
CA GLN A 82 3.42 -16.95 -15.65
C GLN A 82 4.71 -16.12 -15.77
N ARG A 83 4.99 -15.33 -14.76
CA ARG A 83 6.20 -14.51 -14.71
C ARG A 83 7.42 -15.39 -14.37
N LEU A 84 8.34 -15.46 -15.32
CA LEU A 84 9.62 -16.16 -15.17
C LEU A 84 10.68 -15.29 -14.49
N ALA A 85 10.81 -14.05 -14.95
CA ALA A 85 11.79 -13.10 -14.47
C ALA A 85 11.28 -11.69 -14.57
N SER A 86 11.76 -10.80 -13.70
CA SER A 86 11.60 -9.35 -13.81
C SER A 86 12.97 -8.69 -13.83
N PHE A 87 13.13 -7.65 -14.63
CA PHE A 87 14.39 -6.92 -14.73
C PHE A 87 14.15 -5.46 -15.08
N VAL A 88 15.12 -4.62 -14.80
CA VAL A 88 15.17 -3.23 -15.26
C VAL A 88 16.25 -3.10 -16.32
N ALA A 89 15.99 -2.32 -17.35
CA ALA A 89 16.94 -2.06 -18.41
C ALA A 89 16.95 -0.59 -18.81
N LYS A 90 18.12 -0.07 -19.14
CA LYS A 90 18.35 1.26 -19.74
C LYS A 90 19.12 1.13 -21.05
N VAL A 91 19.20 2.23 -21.78
CA VAL A 91 19.99 2.30 -23.02
C VAL A 91 21.43 1.84 -22.75
N ASP A 92 22.00 1.08 -23.70
CA ASP A 92 23.35 0.52 -23.71
C ASP A 92 23.62 -0.60 -22.69
N ASP A 93 22.62 -1.03 -21.90
CA ASP A 93 22.78 -2.21 -21.02
C ASP A 93 23.01 -3.48 -21.86
N ARG A 94 23.84 -4.37 -21.28
CA ARG A 94 24.05 -5.75 -21.77
C ARG A 94 23.75 -6.69 -20.63
N LEU A 95 22.49 -7.15 -20.60
CA LEU A 95 21.98 -7.96 -19.48
C LEU A 95 22.10 -9.45 -19.81
N GLU A 96 22.49 -10.23 -18.82
CA GLU A 96 22.39 -11.69 -18.84
C GLU A 96 21.36 -12.14 -17.80
N ILE A 97 20.32 -12.83 -18.24
CA ILE A 97 19.26 -13.38 -17.42
C ILE A 97 19.38 -14.91 -17.48
N ARG A 98 19.67 -15.52 -16.34
CA ARG A 98 19.74 -16.98 -16.20
C ARG A 98 18.57 -17.47 -15.38
N VAL A 99 17.86 -18.47 -15.89
CA VAL A 99 16.83 -19.22 -15.17
C VAL A 99 17.36 -20.64 -15.01
N ASP A 100 17.63 -21.07 -13.78
CA ASP A 100 18.12 -22.41 -13.52
C ASP A 100 17.01 -23.46 -13.57
N GLU A 101 17.38 -24.74 -13.36
CA GLU A 101 16.43 -25.88 -13.35
C GLU A 101 15.40 -25.82 -12.21
N GLN A 102 15.68 -25.08 -11.16
CA GLN A 102 14.79 -24.83 -10.02
C GLN A 102 13.92 -23.59 -10.22
N GLY A 103 14.05 -22.91 -11.38
CA GLY A 103 13.33 -21.67 -11.69
C GLY A 103 13.89 -20.44 -10.96
N GLN A 104 15.11 -20.54 -10.37
CA GLN A 104 15.74 -19.38 -9.77
C GLN A 104 16.31 -18.47 -10.85
N VAL A 105 16.11 -17.18 -10.69
CA VAL A 105 16.52 -16.16 -11.65
C VAL A 105 17.76 -15.46 -11.13
N GLN A 106 18.74 -15.27 -12.02
CA GLN A 106 19.88 -14.41 -11.82
C GLN A 106 19.96 -13.39 -12.96
N VAL A 107 20.03 -12.10 -12.63
CA VAL A 107 20.20 -11.02 -13.60
C VAL A 107 21.54 -10.33 -13.32
N THR A 108 22.34 -10.14 -14.37
CA THR A 108 23.64 -9.47 -14.30
C THR A 108 23.84 -8.54 -15.49
N GLY A 109 24.81 -7.63 -15.41
CA GLY A 109 25.23 -6.78 -16.53
C GLY A 109 24.91 -5.30 -16.36
N SER A 110 24.19 -4.89 -15.32
CA SER A 110 24.15 -3.49 -14.88
C SER A 110 23.82 -3.40 -13.39
N ASP A 111 24.39 -2.39 -12.71
CA ASP A 111 24.16 -2.17 -11.26
C ASP A 111 22.69 -2.03 -10.92
N GLU A 112 21.90 -1.36 -11.78
CA GLU A 112 20.48 -1.13 -11.58
C GLU A 112 19.67 -2.45 -11.71
N ALA A 113 20.04 -3.30 -12.68
CA ALA A 113 19.40 -4.60 -12.87
C ALA A 113 19.71 -5.57 -11.71
N GLU A 114 20.95 -5.60 -11.24
CA GLU A 114 21.38 -6.42 -10.12
C GLU A 114 20.73 -5.94 -8.80
N LEU A 115 20.64 -4.63 -8.59
CA LEU A 115 19.94 -4.04 -7.46
C LEU A 115 18.43 -4.39 -7.45
N PHE A 116 17.80 -4.36 -8.62
CA PHE A 116 16.41 -4.75 -8.76
C PHE A 116 16.19 -6.24 -8.46
N GLN A 117 17.06 -7.09 -9.02
CA GLN A 117 17.04 -8.52 -8.74
C GLN A 117 17.17 -8.81 -7.23
N GLN A 118 18.12 -8.17 -6.55
CA GLN A 118 18.29 -8.36 -5.10
C GLN A 118 17.03 -7.94 -4.34
N ALA A 119 16.45 -6.80 -4.72
CA ALA A 119 15.21 -6.32 -4.11
C ALA A 119 14.03 -7.28 -4.33
N GLU A 120 13.92 -7.90 -5.52
CA GLU A 120 12.88 -8.91 -5.81
C GLU A 120 13.07 -10.18 -4.97
N VAL A 121 14.29 -10.71 -4.89
CA VAL A 121 14.62 -11.89 -4.06
C VAL A 121 14.30 -11.65 -2.59
N ASP A 122 14.68 -10.48 -2.06
CA ASP A 122 14.38 -10.10 -0.67
C ASP A 122 12.88 -10.04 -0.41
N PHE A 123 12.10 -9.51 -1.36
CA PHE A 123 10.64 -9.46 -1.24
C PHE A 123 9.98 -10.83 -1.35
N GLU A 124 10.42 -11.68 -2.28
CA GLU A 124 9.91 -13.04 -2.41
C GLU A 124 10.13 -13.87 -1.16
N GLN A 125 11.30 -13.72 -0.51
CA GLN A 125 11.56 -14.36 0.77
C GLN A 125 10.62 -13.85 1.86
N ALA A 126 10.43 -12.53 1.93
CA ALA A 126 9.50 -11.92 2.87
C ALA A 126 8.05 -12.35 2.61
N GLN A 127 7.64 -12.45 1.35
CA GLN A 127 6.30 -12.91 0.97
C GLN A 127 6.06 -14.38 1.38
N ARG A 128 7.05 -15.25 1.21
CA ARG A 128 6.97 -16.66 1.68
C ARG A 128 6.78 -16.70 3.19
N GLN A 129 7.59 -15.98 3.96
CA GLN A 129 7.47 -15.94 5.41
C GLN A 129 6.12 -15.37 5.88
N PHE A 130 5.63 -14.31 5.23
CA PHE A 130 4.30 -13.75 5.50
C PHE A 130 3.19 -14.78 5.26
N ASN A 131 3.25 -15.51 4.15
CA ASN A 131 2.27 -16.53 3.81
C ASN A 131 2.28 -17.69 4.82
N GLU A 132 3.46 -18.14 5.25
CA GLU A 132 3.62 -19.18 6.27
C GLU A 132 2.98 -18.77 7.60
N LEU A 133 3.26 -17.55 8.08
CA LEU A 133 2.66 -17.01 9.30
C LEU A 133 1.14 -16.85 9.18
N SER A 134 0.67 -16.39 8.03
CA SER A 134 -0.77 -16.22 7.77
C SER A 134 -1.51 -17.56 7.75
N LEU A 135 -0.93 -18.58 7.13
CA LEU A 135 -1.49 -19.94 7.13
C LEU A 135 -1.51 -20.54 8.53
N ALA A 136 -0.42 -20.36 9.30
CA ALA A 136 -0.36 -20.82 10.68
C ALA A 136 -1.40 -20.13 11.57
N MET A 137 -1.65 -18.84 11.35
CA MET A 137 -2.67 -18.08 12.06
C MET A 137 -4.08 -18.58 11.72
N ALA A 138 -4.36 -18.84 10.44
CA ALA A 138 -5.64 -19.41 10.00
C ALA A 138 -5.88 -20.80 10.60
N ALA A 139 -4.87 -21.65 10.68
CA ALA A 139 -4.94 -22.97 11.32
C ALA A 139 -5.23 -22.87 12.82
N ALA A 140 -4.51 -21.98 13.54
CA ALA A 140 -4.75 -21.76 14.97
C ALA A 140 -6.15 -21.20 15.24
N GLN A 141 -6.70 -20.40 14.33
CA GLN A 141 -8.07 -19.90 14.40
C GLN A 141 -9.08 -21.05 14.23
N ALA A 142 -8.86 -21.94 13.26
CA ALA A 142 -9.72 -23.10 13.02
C ALA A 142 -9.71 -24.09 14.20
N GLU A 143 -8.58 -24.22 14.89
CA GLU A 143 -8.40 -25.05 16.10
C GLU A 143 -8.96 -24.38 17.36
N GLY A 144 -9.30 -23.09 17.34
CA GLY A 144 -9.74 -22.32 18.51
C GLY A 144 -8.62 -22.03 19.52
N ASP A 145 -7.34 -22.16 19.12
CA ASP A 145 -6.19 -21.91 20.00
C ASP A 145 -5.88 -20.41 20.08
N VAL A 146 -6.58 -19.72 20.97
CA VAL A 146 -6.46 -18.28 21.19
C VAL A 146 -5.03 -17.88 21.59
N LYS A 147 -4.33 -18.71 22.37
CA LYS A 147 -2.96 -18.39 22.81
C LYS A 147 -1.98 -18.41 21.63
N LYS A 148 -2.10 -19.41 20.77
CA LYS A 148 -1.29 -19.51 19.54
C LYS A 148 -1.60 -18.39 18.56
N GLN A 149 -2.89 -18.01 18.41
CA GLN A 149 -3.29 -16.85 17.60
C GLN A 149 -2.62 -15.56 18.08
N GLN A 150 -2.67 -15.25 19.38
CA GLN A 150 -2.03 -14.06 19.93
C GLN A 150 -0.52 -14.05 19.70
N GLN A 151 0.13 -15.21 19.87
CA GLN A 151 1.56 -15.33 19.60
C GLN A 151 1.89 -15.06 18.13
N LEU A 152 1.16 -15.67 17.19
CA LEU A 152 1.36 -15.51 15.74
C LEU A 152 1.04 -14.08 15.29
N GLN A 153 0.04 -13.43 15.86
CA GLN A 153 -0.26 -12.03 15.59
C GLN A 153 0.90 -11.10 15.98
N LEU A 154 1.51 -11.32 17.15
CA LEU A 154 2.70 -10.57 17.57
C LEU A 154 3.89 -10.83 16.65
N GLU A 155 4.07 -12.07 16.22
CA GLU A 155 5.15 -12.45 15.31
C GLU A 155 4.97 -11.81 13.94
N LEU A 156 3.75 -11.86 13.38
CA LEU A 156 3.40 -11.20 12.12
C LEU A 156 3.62 -9.67 12.19
N GLY A 157 3.23 -9.05 13.29
CA GLY A 157 3.46 -7.62 13.52
C GLY A 157 4.96 -7.26 13.56
N ARG A 158 5.77 -8.06 14.26
CA ARG A 158 7.23 -7.87 14.32
C ARG A 158 7.88 -8.07 12.95
N PHE A 159 7.44 -9.10 12.23
CA PHE A 159 7.90 -9.36 10.86
C PHE A 159 7.60 -8.17 9.95
N TYR A 160 6.36 -7.68 9.93
CA TYR A 160 5.95 -6.53 9.12
C TYR A 160 6.80 -5.29 9.41
N VAL A 161 6.95 -4.92 10.68
CA VAL A 161 7.76 -3.76 11.10
C VAL A 161 9.22 -3.92 10.65
N LYS A 162 9.79 -5.11 10.82
CA LYS A 162 11.17 -5.41 10.39
C LYS A 162 11.32 -5.24 8.88
N TYR A 163 10.39 -5.76 8.09
CA TYR A 163 10.44 -5.64 6.63
C TYR A 163 10.27 -4.18 6.19
N LYS A 164 9.33 -3.43 6.78
CA LYS A 164 9.18 -1.98 6.51
C LYS A 164 10.48 -1.22 6.80
N GLN A 165 11.15 -1.52 7.92
CA GLN A 165 12.45 -0.92 8.25
C GLN A 165 13.54 -1.28 7.24
N GLN A 166 13.56 -2.50 6.71
CA GLN A 166 14.48 -2.92 5.64
C GLN A 166 14.20 -2.14 4.35
N SER A 167 12.94 -2.01 3.96
CA SER A 167 12.51 -1.22 2.81
C SER A 167 12.91 0.26 2.95
N ILE A 168 12.72 0.86 4.12
CA ILE A 168 13.18 2.23 4.40
C ILE A 168 14.70 2.36 4.24
N ARG A 169 15.48 1.43 4.79
CA ARG A 169 16.94 1.43 4.62
C ARG A 169 17.33 1.32 3.14
N PHE A 170 16.65 0.47 2.37
CA PHE A 170 16.87 0.34 0.94
C PHE A 170 16.67 1.69 0.21
N LEU A 171 15.56 2.38 0.46
CA LEU A 171 15.26 3.69 -0.12
C LEU A 171 16.35 4.73 0.23
N LEU A 172 16.80 4.73 1.47
CA LEU A 172 17.82 5.68 1.94
C LEU A 172 19.20 5.41 1.36
N SER A 173 19.54 4.14 1.12
CA SER A 173 20.85 3.74 0.59
C SER A 173 20.96 3.87 -0.94
N ASN A 174 19.83 3.93 -1.65
CA ASN A 174 19.79 3.97 -3.12
C ASN A 174 19.02 5.19 -3.65
N PRO A 175 19.40 6.45 -3.29
CA PRO A 175 18.55 7.64 -3.47
C PRO A 175 18.25 8.01 -4.93
N TYR A 176 19.02 7.51 -5.89
CA TYR A 176 18.88 7.87 -7.32
C TYR A 176 18.47 6.67 -8.20
N SER A 177 18.19 5.53 -7.60
CA SER A 177 17.78 4.33 -8.31
C SER A 177 16.29 4.32 -8.60
N LEU A 178 15.88 3.93 -9.81
CA LEU A 178 14.47 3.73 -10.18
C LEU A 178 13.84 2.57 -9.40
N VAL A 179 14.66 1.63 -8.91
CA VAL A 179 14.23 0.47 -8.11
C VAL A 179 13.52 0.88 -6.80
N GLN A 180 13.69 2.13 -6.34
CA GLN A 180 12.91 2.65 -5.22
C GLN A 180 11.41 2.62 -5.47
N VAL A 181 10.96 2.78 -6.74
CA VAL A 181 9.54 2.81 -7.09
C VAL A 181 8.84 1.50 -6.74
N PRO A 182 9.24 0.32 -7.28
CA PRO A 182 8.59 -0.93 -6.90
C PRO A 182 8.69 -1.22 -5.39
N VAL A 183 9.77 -0.81 -4.71
CA VAL A 183 9.89 -1.01 -3.26
C VAL A 183 8.85 -0.20 -2.47
N LEU A 184 8.51 1.03 -2.90
CA LEU A 184 7.46 1.85 -2.29
C LEU A 184 6.05 1.24 -2.45
N TYR A 185 5.80 0.58 -3.58
CA TYR A 185 4.47 0.04 -3.89
C TYR A 185 4.31 -1.44 -3.53
N ARG A 186 5.26 -2.06 -2.83
CA ARG A 186 5.14 -3.45 -2.36
C ARG A 186 4.00 -3.60 -1.37
N ALA A 187 3.30 -4.73 -1.49
CA ALA A 187 2.23 -5.12 -0.60
C ALA A 187 2.24 -6.64 -0.37
N PHE A 188 2.04 -7.08 0.85
CA PHE A 188 1.89 -8.50 1.18
C PHE A 188 0.53 -9.06 0.75
N SER A 189 -0.50 -8.20 0.71
CA SER A 189 -1.81 -8.44 0.12
C SER A 189 -2.39 -7.12 -0.38
N ASN A 190 -3.52 -7.17 -1.09
CA ASN A 190 -4.21 -5.96 -1.55
C ASN A 190 -4.58 -5.00 -0.41
N GLU A 191 -4.72 -5.52 0.81
CA GLU A 191 -5.11 -4.75 2.00
C GLU A 191 -3.91 -4.40 2.90
N LEU A 192 -2.71 -4.91 2.59
CA LEU A 192 -1.52 -4.72 3.43
C LEU A 192 -0.30 -4.21 2.64
N PRO A 193 -0.32 -2.95 2.16
CA PRO A 193 0.86 -2.30 1.60
C PRO A 193 1.94 -2.12 2.67
N VAL A 194 3.21 -2.20 2.29
CA VAL A 194 4.35 -1.98 3.20
C VAL A 194 4.39 -0.53 3.70
N PHE A 195 4.10 0.41 2.82
CA PHE A 195 3.99 1.83 3.14
C PHE A 195 2.51 2.23 3.13
N ASN A 196 1.82 1.96 4.24
CA ASN A 196 0.37 2.14 4.39
C ASN A 196 -0.03 3.32 5.30
N GLU A 197 0.92 4.01 5.91
CA GLU A 197 0.64 5.13 6.81
C GLU A 197 0.69 6.48 6.07
N TYR A 198 -0.13 7.45 6.51
CA TYR A 198 -0.06 8.80 5.95
C TYR A 198 1.31 9.47 6.15
N ARG A 199 2.04 9.11 7.22
CA ARG A 199 3.42 9.59 7.49
C ARG A 199 4.42 9.08 6.47
N ASP A 200 4.10 8.03 5.74
CA ASP A 200 4.95 7.50 4.67
C ASP A 200 5.06 8.48 3.47
N ALA A 201 4.23 9.54 3.43
CA ALA A 201 4.36 10.67 2.49
C ALA A 201 5.81 11.16 2.35
N LEU A 202 6.56 11.15 3.45
CA LEU A 202 7.97 11.53 3.47
C LEU A 202 8.82 10.70 2.50
N TYR A 203 8.57 9.39 2.42
CA TYR A 203 9.33 8.50 1.53
C TYR A 203 8.92 8.69 0.08
N PHE A 204 7.63 8.84 -0.22
CA PHE A 204 7.15 9.16 -1.58
C PHE A 204 7.71 10.49 -2.07
N GLY A 205 7.66 11.53 -1.26
CA GLY A 205 8.22 12.84 -1.59
C GLY A 205 9.73 12.79 -1.82
N ARG A 206 10.48 12.06 -0.97
CA ARG A 206 11.93 11.91 -1.11
C ARG A 206 12.32 11.17 -2.41
N VAL A 207 11.60 10.08 -2.73
CA VAL A 207 11.85 9.33 -3.97
C VAL A 207 11.47 10.18 -5.18
N TYR A 208 10.35 10.89 -5.14
CA TYR A 208 9.99 11.86 -6.18
C TYR A 208 11.10 12.91 -6.40
N ASP A 209 11.60 13.53 -5.33
CA ASP A 209 12.60 14.59 -5.41
C ASP A 209 13.94 14.10 -6.00
N SER A 210 14.37 12.89 -5.67
CA SER A 210 15.59 12.31 -6.24
C SER A 210 15.41 11.87 -7.69
N LEU A 211 14.29 11.22 -8.01
CA LEU A 211 14.05 10.71 -9.37
C LEU A 211 13.75 11.81 -10.39
N ARG A 212 13.10 12.92 -10.00
CA ARG A 212 12.87 14.04 -10.91
C ARG A 212 14.17 14.74 -11.37
N VAL A 213 15.24 14.60 -10.59
CA VAL A 213 16.57 15.11 -10.97
C VAL A 213 17.26 14.12 -11.90
N THR A 214 17.20 12.82 -11.58
CA THR A 214 17.89 11.77 -12.33
C THR A 214 17.13 11.36 -13.61
N TYR A 215 15.81 11.24 -13.50
CA TYR A 215 14.92 10.77 -14.56
C TYR A 215 13.70 11.70 -14.73
N PRO A 216 13.88 12.95 -15.19
CA PRO A 216 12.82 13.96 -15.22
C PRO A 216 11.64 13.62 -16.13
N GLN A 217 11.81 12.65 -17.04
CA GLN A 217 10.75 12.18 -17.95
C GLN A 217 10.14 10.84 -17.52
N SER A 218 10.47 10.36 -16.32
CA SER A 218 9.92 9.10 -15.83
C SER A 218 8.39 9.17 -15.67
N ALA A 219 7.69 8.19 -16.20
CA ALA A 219 6.23 8.07 -16.08
C ALA A 219 5.76 7.89 -14.62
N TYR A 220 6.64 7.44 -13.73
CA TYR A 220 6.33 7.20 -12.32
C TYR A 220 6.28 8.50 -11.48
N LEU A 221 6.84 9.61 -11.96
CA LEU A 221 6.90 10.86 -11.20
C LEU A 221 5.52 11.42 -10.85
N HIS A 222 4.55 11.29 -11.77
CA HIS A 222 3.18 11.75 -11.52
C HIS A 222 2.55 10.96 -10.36
N ALA A 223 2.60 9.64 -10.42
CA ALA A 223 2.04 8.77 -9.39
C ALA A 223 2.70 8.98 -8.02
N LEU A 224 4.02 9.13 -7.97
CA LEU A 224 4.75 9.44 -6.73
C LEU A 224 4.33 10.78 -6.12
N LYS A 225 4.12 11.79 -6.97
CA LYS A 225 3.71 13.13 -6.51
C LYS A 225 2.29 13.14 -6.01
N ASP A 226 1.38 12.47 -6.69
CA ASP A 226 -0.02 12.36 -6.29
C ASP A 226 -0.14 11.63 -4.95
N GLU A 227 0.60 10.54 -4.76
CA GLU A 227 0.62 9.77 -3.53
C GLU A 227 1.19 10.60 -2.36
N GLU A 228 2.30 11.31 -2.57
CA GLU A 228 2.88 12.23 -1.59
C GLU A 228 1.88 13.31 -1.18
N GLN A 229 1.22 13.94 -2.16
CA GLN A 229 0.26 15.01 -1.91
C GLN A 229 -0.97 14.51 -1.15
N THR A 230 -1.54 13.39 -1.56
CA THR A 230 -2.70 12.78 -0.92
C THR A 230 -2.40 12.47 0.55
N ARG A 231 -1.28 11.79 0.84
CA ARG A 231 -0.87 11.46 2.21
C ARG A 231 -0.54 12.70 3.04
N THR A 232 0.10 13.70 2.43
CA THR A 232 0.43 14.97 3.10
C THR A 232 -0.83 15.75 3.45
N GLN A 233 -1.85 15.74 2.60
CA GLN A 233 -3.14 16.36 2.92
C GLN A 233 -3.79 15.72 4.15
N VAL A 234 -3.83 14.39 4.20
CA VAL A 234 -4.34 13.64 5.36
C VAL A 234 -3.53 13.97 6.62
N MET A 235 -2.20 14.01 6.53
CA MET A 235 -1.32 14.35 7.65
C MET A 235 -1.60 15.76 8.18
N ARG A 236 -1.67 16.77 7.29
CA ARG A 236 -1.97 18.17 7.67
C ARG A 236 -3.36 18.32 8.28
N LEU A 237 -4.31 17.54 7.80
CA LEU A 237 -5.67 17.53 8.34
C LEU A 237 -5.65 16.98 9.77
N ASN A 238 -4.96 15.86 10.01
CA ASN A 238 -4.79 15.29 11.35
C ASN A 238 -4.07 16.25 12.31
N GLU A 239 -3.03 16.97 11.85
CA GLU A 239 -2.34 17.98 12.64
C GLU A 239 -3.26 19.16 13.03
N LYS A 240 -4.05 19.68 12.08
CA LYS A 240 -5.02 20.74 12.35
C LYS A 240 -6.09 20.32 13.35
N LEU A 241 -6.49 19.05 13.29
CA LEU A 241 -7.49 18.49 14.21
C LEU A 241 -6.92 18.27 15.61
N GLY A 242 -5.65 17.86 15.72
CA GLY A 242 -4.93 17.81 16.98
C GLY A 242 -4.76 19.20 17.64
N GLN A 243 -4.81 20.28 16.83
CA GLN A 243 -4.74 21.67 17.29
C GLN A 243 -6.12 22.35 17.45
N ALA A 244 -7.20 21.76 16.93
CA ALA A 244 -8.56 22.32 17.03
C ALA A 244 -9.16 22.05 18.43
N THR A 245 -8.62 22.73 19.43
CA THR A 245 -8.97 22.59 20.85
C THR A 245 -10.27 23.31 21.28
N GLU A 246 -11.01 23.95 20.37
CA GLU A 246 -12.23 24.67 20.76
C GLU A 246 -13.45 23.76 20.99
N SER A 247 -13.51 22.57 20.39
CA SER A 247 -14.57 21.58 20.67
C SER A 247 -14.15 20.46 21.60
N GLY A 248 -12.85 20.35 21.92
CA GLY A 248 -12.28 19.27 22.73
C GLY A 248 -12.05 17.95 21.97
N PHE A 249 -12.71 17.74 20.84
CA PHE A 249 -12.57 16.53 20.01
C PHE A 249 -12.73 16.85 18.51
N PRO A 250 -12.14 16.04 17.60
CA PRO A 250 -12.38 16.15 16.16
C PRO A 250 -13.85 15.89 15.83
N ASP A 251 -14.51 16.87 15.21
CA ASP A 251 -15.91 16.73 14.88
C ASP A 251 -16.13 15.91 13.60
N LEU A 252 -17.19 15.12 13.58
CA LEU A 252 -17.60 14.28 12.45
C LEU A 252 -18.99 14.68 11.99
N SER A 253 -19.18 14.82 10.68
CA SER A 253 -20.48 15.04 10.07
C SER A 253 -20.67 14.04 8.94
N MET A 254 -21.54 13.04 9.15
CA MET A 254 -21.69 11.91 8.25
C MET A 254 -23.17 11.52 8.09
N PRO A 255 -23.57 10.91 6.95
CA PRO A 255 -24.95 10.48 6.74
C PRO A 255 -25.31 9.25 7.59
N ASP A 256 -26.50 9.28 8.18
CA ASP A 256 -27.14 8.11 8.80
C ASP A 256 -27.81 7.21 7.73
N GLN A 257 -28.45 6.11 8.15
CA GLN A 257 -29.09 5.16 7.26
C GLN A 257 -30.30 5.73 6.47
N GLU A 258 -30.82 6.87 6.86
CA GLU A 258 -31.85 7.62 6.12
C GLU A 258 -31.25 8.76 5.26
N GLY A 259 -29.90 8.89 5.22
CA GLY A 259 -29.19 9.94 4.48
C GLY A 259 -29.16 11.30 5.16
N ARG A 260 -29.65 11.43 6.41
CA ARG A 260 -29.58 12.67 7.17
C ARG A 260 -28.17 12.85 7.74
N ILE A 261 -27.63 14.03 7.63
CA ILE A 261 -26.32 14.34 8.22
C ILE A 261 -26.46 14.38 9.75
N ARG A 262 -25.63 13.62 10.41
CA ARG A 262 -25.52 13.56 11.88
C ARG A 262 -24.13 14.05 12.25
N THR A 263 -24.08 14.99 13.19
CA THR A 263 -22.83 15.61 13.62
C THR A 263 -22.49 15.14 15.03
N LEU A 264 -21.23 14.76 15.27
CA LEU A 264 -20.78 14.26 16.57
C LEU A 264 -20.93 15.33 17.67
N SER A 265 -20.65 16.58 17.33
CA SER A 265 -20.81 17.72 18.25
C SER A 265 -22.27 18.03 18.63
N ASP A 266 -23.28 17.48 17.93
CA ASP A 266 -24.68 17.59 18.37
C ASP A 266 -24.93 16.90 19.71
N ALA A 267 -24.04 15.98 20.10
CA ALA A 267 -24.07 15.31 21.40
C ALA A 267 -23.18 15.98 22.46
N LYS A 268 -22.63 17.17 22.20
CA LYS A 268 -21.78 17.92 23.15
C LYS A 268 -22.53 18.17 24.48
N GLY A 269 -21.80 18.03 25.58
CA GLY A 269 -22.39 18.10 26.94
C GLY A 269 -22.93 16.78 27.48
N LYS A 270 -22.96 15.73 26.63
CA LYS A 270 -23.18 14.35 27.04
C LYS A 270 -21.84 13.61 27.18
N VAL A 271 -21.86 12.44 27.83
CA VAL A 271 -20.78 11.45 27.66
C VAL A 271 -21.04 10.74 26.33
N ILE A 272 -20.06 10.76 25.42
CA ILE A 272 -20.21 10.17 24.10
C ILE A 272 -19.30 8.93 24.02
N LEU A 273 -19.87 7.79 23.62
CA LEU A 273 -19.12 6.64 23.17
C LEU A 273 -19.04 6.70 21.64
N LEU A 274 -17.87 7.07 21.14
CA LEU A 274 -17.57 6.99 19.71
C LEU A 274 -17.00 5.60 19.41
N SER A 275 -17.68 4.86 18.52
CA SER A 275 -17.36 3.47 18.18
C SER A 275 -17.13 3.33 16.68
N PHE A 276 -16.04 2.68 16.28
CA PHE A 276 -15.76 2.31 14.90
C PHE A 276 -15.93 0.80 14.72
N TRP A 277 -16.62 0.39 13.66
CA TRP A 277 -16.98 -1.00 13.41
C TRP A 277 -17.12 -1.34 11.92
N THR A 278 -17.33 -2.61 11.60
CA THR A 278 -17.72 -3.07 10.26
C THR A 278 -18.78 -4.18 10.37
N VAL A 279 -19.71 -4.22 9.43
CA VAL A 279 -20.77 -5.24 9.38
C VAL A 279 -20.25 -6.61 8.98
N THR A 280 -19.09 -6.68 8.35
CA THR A 280 -18.46 -7.93 7.89
C THR A 280 -17.82 -8.73 9.02
N ASP A 281 -17.58 -8.12 10.20
CA ASP A 281 -17.07 -8.82 11.36
C ASP A 281 -18.21 -9.48 12.17
N PRO A 282 -18.28 -10.81 12.24
CA PRO A 282 -19.33 -11.50 12.97
C PRO A 282 -19.32 -11.23 14.48
N VAL A 283 -18.18 -10.86 15.06
CA VAL A 283 -18.05 -10.52 16.49
C VAL A 283 -18.75 -9.20 16.79
N GLN A 284 -18.83 -8.29 15.83
CA GLN A 284 -19.47 -6.97 15.99
C GLN A 284 -20.95 -7.06 16.37
N LYS A 285 -21.65 -8.08 15.90
CA LYS A 285 -23.06 -8.29 16.26
C LYS A 285 -23.23 -8.59 17.77
N LEU A 286 -22.32 -9.39 18.33
CA LEU A 286 -22.32 -9.67 19.77
C LEU A 286 -21.97 -8.41 20.56
N PHE A 287 -20.96 -7.70 20.10
CA PHE A 287 -20.54 -6.42 20.65
C PHE A 287 -21.69 -5.39 20.70
N ASN A 288 -22.43 -5.23 19.61
CA ASN A 288 -23.57 -4.31 19.56
C ASN A 288 -24.68 -4.71 20.55
N ASN A 289 -24.87 -6.01 20.85
CA ASN A 289 -25.84 -6.45 21.86
C ASN A 289 -25.43 -6.01 23.28
N GLU A 290 -24.15 -6.10 23.62
CA GLU A 290 -23.62 -5.59 24.89
C GLU A 290 -23.75 -4.06 25.00
N LEU A 291 -23.47 -3.36 23.90
CA LEU A 291 -23.66 -1.90 23.84
C LEU A 291 -25.12 -1.48 24.04
N LYS A 292 -26.10 -2.26 23.57
CA LYS A 292 -27.53 -1.97 23.82
C LYS A 292 -27.85 -1.97 25.29
N ALA A 293 -27.37 -2.96 26.05
CA ALA A 293 -27.60 -3.01 27.47
C ALA A 293 -27.00 -1.79 28.20
N ILE A 294 -25.80 -1.35 27.80
CA ILE A 294 -25.16 -0.15 28.33
C ILE A 294 -25.95 1.11 27.92
N TYR A 295 -26.38 1.20 26.68
CA TYR A 295 -27.15 2.34 26.17
C TYR A 295 -28.48 2.49 26.89
N ASP A 296 -29.25 1.43 27.05
CA ASP A 296 -30.53 1.41 27.75
C ASP A 296 -30.37 1.88 29.22
N LYS A 297 -29.28 1.49 29.86
CA LYS A 297 -28.97 1.85 31.25
C LYS A 297 -28.63 3.33 31.42
N TYR A 298 -27.92 3.94 30.44
CA TYR A 298 -27.29 5.24 30.62
C TYR A 298 -27.78 6.34 29.67
N HIS A 299 -28.48 6.02 28.60
CA HIS A 299 -28.94 7.03 27.62
C HIS A 299 -29.74 8.17 28.28
N LYS A 300 -30.71 7.84 29.12
CA LYS A 300 -31.52 8.84 29.85
C LYS A 300 -30.73 9.65 30.90
N ARG A 301 -29.52 9.20 31.22
CA ARG A 301 -28.62 9.85 32.15
C ARG A 301 -27.54 10.70 31.46
N GLY A 302 -27.59 10.79 30.13
CA GLY A 302 -26.70 11.63 29.35
C GLY A 302 -25.58 10.86 28.62
N LEU A 303 -25.74 9.56 28.35
CA LEU A 303 -24.90 8.84 27.40
C LEU A 303 -25.47 9.01 25.99
N GLU A 304 -24.58 9.22 25.00
CA GLU A 304 -24.89 9.04 23.60
C GLU A 304 -23.87 8.06 22.97
N ILE A 305 -24.28 7.29 21.98
CA ILE A 305 -23.38 6.49 21.17
C ILE A 305 -23.40 7.04 19.75
N TYR A 306 -22.22 7.37 19.24
CA TYR A 306 -22.01 7.74 17.84
C TYR A 306 -21.17 6.64 17.20
N GLN A 307 -21.78 5.85 16.31
CA GLN A 307 -21.17 4.65 15.76
C GLN A 307 -20.87 4.84 14.27
N VAL A 308 -19.59 4.75 13.90
CA VAL A 308 -19.08 4.94 12.53
C VAL A 308 -18.80 3.58 11.93
N ALA A 309 -19.47 3.26 10.83
CA ALA A 309 -19.19 2.06 10.06
C ALA A 309 -18.11 2.32 9.01
N LEU A 310 -17.09 1.47 9.00
CA LEU A 310 -16.01 1.47 8.02
C LEU A 310 -16.30 0.46 6.90
N ASP A 311 -17.51 0.55 6.34
CA ASP A 311 -17.97 -0.31 5.25
C ASP A 311 -18.05 0.49 3.95
N VAL A 312 -17.80 -0.17 2.82
CA VAL A 312 -17.95 0.40 1.48
C VAL A 312 -19.40 0.25 1.00
N ASP A 313 -20.04 -0.86 1.36
CA ASP A 313 -21.42 -1.14 0.99
C ASP A 313 -22.40 -0.52 2.00
N LYS A 314 -22.85 0.69 1.68
CA LYS A 314 -23.86 1.42 2.50
C LYS A 314 -25.18 0.71 2.61
N ALA A 315 -25.59 -0.09 1.60
CA ALA A 315 -26.87 -0.79 1.63
C ALA A 315 -26.80 -1.96 2.62
N GLN A 316 -25.71 -2.72 2.61
CA GLN A 316 -25.47 -3.80 3.57
C GLN A 316 -25.39 -3.25 5.00
N TRP A 317 -24.67 -2.12 5.20
CA TRP A 317 -24.60 -1.45 6.49
C TRP A 317 -25.98 -0.98 6.98
N ALA A 318 -26.73 -0.25 6.16
CA ALA A 318 -28.05 0.25 6.55
C ALA A 318 -29.02 -0.90 6.91
N GLN A 319 -28.95 -2.03 6.18
CA GLN A 319 -29.72 -3.22 6.49
C GLN A 319 -29.28 -3.83 7.84
N ALA A 320 -27.99 -3.91 8.13
CA ALA A 320 -27.47 -4.42 9.40
C ALA A 320 -27.88 -3.55 10.61
N VAL A 321 -27.87 -2.21 10.46
CA VAL A 321 -28.37 -1.27 11.50
C VAL A 321 -29.85 -1.55 11.81
N LYS A 322 -30.67 -1.76 10.76
CA LYS A 322 -32.09 -2.04 10.89
C LYS A 322 -32.35 -3.43 11.52
N ASP A 323 -31.66 -4.45 11.03
CA ASP A 323 -31.84 -5.84 11.51
C ASP A 323 -31.44 -5.98 12.98
N GLN A 324 -30.39 -5.29 13.38
CA GLN A 324 -29.94 -5.24 14.77
C GLN A 324 -30.72 -4.25 15.62
N GLN A 325 -31.60 -3.43 15.04
CA GLN A 325 -32.38 -2.40 15.77
C GLN A 325 -31.49 -1.53 16.66
N LEU A 326 -30.41 -0.97 16.08
CA LEU A 326 -29.45 -0.14 16.83
C LEU A 326 -30.11 1.18 17.23
N PRO A 327 -30.22 1.51 18.56
CA PRO A 327 -31.04 2.66 19.02
C PRO A 327 -30.29 3.99 19.01
N TRP A 328 -29.01 4.00 18.67
CA TRP A 328 -28.14 5.16 18.69
C TRP A 328 -27.83 5.74 17.30
N ILE A 329 -26.98 6.75 17.26
CA ILE A 329 -26.56 7.38 16.00
C ILE A 329 -25.57 6.44 15.28
N SER A 330 -25.99 5.86 14.16
CA SER A 330 -25.12 5.07 13.25
C SER A 330 -24.92 5.81 11.96
N VAL A 331 -23.65 5.94 11.51
CA VAL A 331 -23.27 6.69 10.31
C VAL A 331 -22.26 5.91 9.45
N CYS A 332 -22.25 6.20 8.13
CA CYS A 332 -21.34 5.58 7.19
C CYS A 332 -21.12 6.50 5.98
N ASP A 333 -19.85 6.81 5.65
CA ASP A 333 -19.50 7.57 4.44
C ASP A 333 -19.33 6.69 3.18
N GLY A 334 -19.21 5.36 3.35
CA GLY A 334 -18.99 4.42 2.28
C GLY A 334 -17.56 4.40 1.77
N MET A 335 -16.61 4.95 2.53
CA MET A 335 -15.20 5.02 2.16
C MET A 335 -14.36 3.87 2.76
N GLY A 336 -14.96 3.00 3.55
CA GLY A 336 -14.26 1.89 4.19
C GLY A 336 -13.12 2.35 5.08
N VAL A 337 -12.00 1.66 5.02
CA VAL A 337 -10.80 1.96 5.83
C VAL A 337 -10.12 3.31 5.49
N ILE A 338 -10.45 3.91 4.34
CA ILE A 338 -9.96 5.24 3.96
C ILE A 338 -10.90 6.37 4.42
N SER A 339 -11.91 6.05 5.23
CA SER A 339 -12.80 7.03 5.82
C SER A 339 -12.02 8.12 6.56
N ILE A 340 -12.42 9.37 6.33
CA ILE A 340 -11.82 10.53 7.00
C ILE A 340 -12.03 10.45 8.52
N ALA A 341 -13.12 9.85 8.96
CA ALA A 341 -13.39 9.63 10.38
C ALA A 341 -12.40 8.66 11.02
N ALA A 342 -12.02 7.59 10.30
CA ALA A 342 -11.00 6.66 10.77
C ALA A 342 -9.63 7.34 10.87
N ALA A 343 -9.29 8.20 9.92
CA ALA A 343 -8.07 8.99 9.93
C ALA A 343 -8.03 9.98 11.12
N TYR A 344 -9.14 10.67 11.41
CA TYR A 344 -9.25 11.65 12.48
C TYR A 344 -9.00 11.07 13.86
N TYR A 345 -9.46 9.86 14.08
CA TYR A 345 -9.31 9.16 15.35
C TYR A 345 -8.18 8.12 15.35
N ASN A 346 -7.33 8.10 14.31
CA ASN A 346 -6.20 7.17 14.17
C ASN A 346 -6.63 5.71 14.38
N VAL A 347 -7.73 5.32 13.75
CA VAL A 347 -8.29 3.98 13.82
C VAL A 347 -7.47 3.03 12.97
N GLY A 348 -6.68 2.16 13.62
CA GLY A 348 -5.85 1.15 12.94
C GLY A 348 -6.52 -0.21 12.81
N SER A 349 -7.58 -0.47 13.58
CA SER A 349 -8.34 -1.72 13.55
C SER A 349 -9.74 -1.50 14.12
N VAL A 350 -10.67 -2.40 13.83
CA VAL A 350 -12.00 -2.41 14.42
C VAL A 350 -12.19 -3.68 15.26
N PRO A 351 -12.94 -3.60 16.37
CA PRO A 351 -13.58 -2.41 16.93
C PRO A 351 -12.57 -1.43 17.55
N SER A 352 -12.82 -0.13 17.40
CA SER A 352 -12.09 0.92 18.14
C SER A 352 -13.07 1.81 18.89
N LEU A 353 -12.76 2.12 20.14
CA LEU A 353 -13.62 2.86 21.04
C LEU A 353 -12.93 4.09 21.61
N TYR A 354 -13.68 5.18 21.70
CA TYR A 354 -13.26 6.43 22.34
C TYR A 354 -14.38 6.92 23.25
N LEU A 355 -14.06 7.24 24.50
CA LEU A 355 -14.98 7.94 25.37
C LEU A 355 -14.66 9.43 25.36
N ILE A 356 -15.69 10.24 25.14
CA ILE A 356 -15.62 11.70 25.20
C ILE A 356 -16.44 12.13 26.41
N ASP A 357 -15.82 12.81 27.36
CA ASP A 357 -16.50 13.29 28.55
C ASP A 357 -17.37 14.52 28.25
N LYS A 358 -18.12 15.01 29.25
CA LYS A 358 -19.02 16.16 29.11
C LYS A 358 -18.29 17.45 28.74
N GLU A 359 -17.02 17.54 29.10
CA GLU A 359 -16.10 18.64 28.82
C GLU A 359 -15.49 18.57 27.43
N GLY A 360 -15.64 17.41 26.72
CA GLY A 360 -15.13 17.18 25.38
C GLY A 360 -13.72 16.55 25.36
N ASN A 361 -13.19 16.06 26.49
CA ASN A 361 -11.90 15.40 26.49
C ASN A 361 -12.03 13.97 25.96
N VAL A 362 -11.20 13.63 24.98
CA VAL A 362 -11.17 12.31 24.37
C VAL A 362 -10.27 11.37 25.16
N ARG A 363 -10.77 10.20 25.47
CA ARG A 363 -10.02 9.13 26.10
C ARG A 363 -10.08 7.89 25.21
N PRO A 364 -8.96 7.48 24.58
CA PRO A 364 -8.95 6.23 23.83
C PRO A 364 -9.09 5.06 24.80
N GLU A 365 -10.06 4.20 24.56
CA GLU A 365 -10.15 2.95 25.27
C GLU A 365 -9.26 1.90 24.59
N LYS A 366 -8.74 0.96 25.37
CA LYS A 366 -7.95 -0.15 24.82
C LYS A 366 -8.84 -0.98 23.89
N ASN A 367 -8.26 -1.44 22.77
CA ASN A 367 -8.95 -2.24 21.75
C ASN A 367 -9.53 -3.59 22.25
N GLU A 368 -9.37 -3.92 23.51
CA GLU A 368 -10.02 -5.08 24.11
C GLU A 368 -11.36 -4.62 24.70
N PHE A 369 -12.43 -5.02 24.01
CA PHE A 369 -13.78 -4.74 24.49
C PHE A 369 -14.06 -5.53 25.78
N ASP A 370 -14.07 -4.81 26.89
CA ASP A 370 -14.54 -5.31 28.18
C ASP A 370 -15.82 -4.56 28.57
N PRO A 371 -17.01 -5.18 28.40
CA PRO A 371 -18.28 -4.55 28.70
C PRO A 371 -18.40 -4.08 30.16
N GLU A 372 -17.82 -4.83 31.10
CA GLU A 372 -17.88 -4.48 32.52
C GLU A 372 -17.00 -3.27 32.85
N ALA A 373 -15.81 -3.21 32.25
CA ALA A 373 -14.92 -2.05 32.41
C ALA A 373 -15.54 -0.81 31.79
N LEU A 374 -16.13 -0.93 30.59
CA LEU A 374 -16.82 0.14 29.90
C LEU A 374 -18.03 0.66 30.70
N ASP A 375 -18.85 -0.23 31.23
CA ASP A 375 -20.02 0.11 32.07
C ASP A 375 -19.58 0.90 33.32
N LYS A 376 -18.54 0.45 34.03
CA LYS A 376 -17.99 1.13 35.20
C LYS A 376 -17.46 2.53 34.86
N LEU A 377 -16.77 2.65 33.72
CA LEU A 377 -16.17 3.91 33.31
C LEU A 377 -17.23 4.94 32.88
N ILE A 378 -18.22 4.54 32.08
CA ILE A 378 -19.37 5.38 31.73
C ILE A 378 -20.12 5.81 32.98
N GLY A 379 -20.40 4.88 33.91
CA GLY A 379 -21.05 5.18 35.19
C GLY A 379 -20.30 6.19 36.04
N LYS A 380 -18.95 6.24 35.96
CA LYS A 380 -18.10 7.23 36.63
C LYS A 380 -18.18 8.61 35.95
N LEU A 381 -18.18 8.67 34.59
CA LEU A 381 -18.23 9.92 33.85
C LEU A 381 -19.62 10.61 33.90
N LEU A 382 -20.66 9.83 34.26
CA LEU A 382 -22.05 10.34 34.35
C LEU A 382 -22.43 10.80 35.76
N ARG A 383 -21.53 10.68 36.72
CA ARG A 383 -21.72 11.20 38.09
C ARG A 383 -21.46 12.69 38.13
#